data_bc2d7e514039b020362984e7d3c6cd45
#
_entry.id   bc2d7e514039b020362984e7d3c6cd45
#
_cell.length_a   1.000
_cell.length_b   1.000
_cell.length_c   1.000
_cell.angle_alpha   90.00
_cell.angle_beta   90.00
_cell.angle_gamma   90.00
#
_symmetry.space_group_name_H-M   'P 1'
#
loop_
_entity.id
_entity.type
_entity.pdbx_description
1 polymer ?
#
loop_
_entity_poly.entity_id
_entity_poly.type
_entity_poly.pdbx_seq_one_letter_code
_entity_poly.pdbx_strand_id
1 'polypeptide(L)'
;MDTLYTTEALATGAGRDGRAVVQNSDLDFKMATPKEMGGDGNGANPEQLFAAGYAACFHSALQVVARSEKAELGDSSVGARVSIGKEGEGFKLAVELEVIIPAQDHDKAQALADAAHQVCPYSNATRGNIDVNVTVAQD
;
A
#
# COMPACT_ATOMS: atom_id res chain seq x y z
N MET A 1 4.37 -8.56 -20.63
CA MET A 1 4.53 -7.26 -19.92
C MET A 1 5.87 -6.66 -20.33
N ASP A 2 5.89 -5.37 -20.58
CA ASP A 2 7.13 -4.66 -20.94
C ASP A 2 7.72 -4.06 -19.66
N THR A 3 8.83 -4.62 -19.20
CA THR A 3 9.44 -4.23 -17.93
C THR A 3 10.01 -2.82 -18.01
N LEU A 4 9.59 -1.95 -17.08
CA LEU A 4 10.08 -0.58 -16.97
C LEU A 4 11.16 -0.42 -15.90
N TYR A 5 11.14 -1.25 -14.87
CA TYR A 5 12.03 -1.11 -13.72
C TYR A 5 12.05 -2.41 -12.93
N THR A 6 13.21 -2.74 -12.40
CA THR A 6 13.40 -3.93 -11.56
C THR A 6 14.19 -3.54 -10.31
N THR A 7 13.75 -4.00 -9.17
CA THR A 7 14.48 -3.82 -7.92
C THR A 7 14.56 -5.15 -7.18
N GLU A 8 15.53 -5.27 -6.29
CA GLU A 8 15.78 -6.50 -5.56
C GLU A 8 16.03 -6.20 -4.09
N ALA A 9 15.61 -7.10 -3.23
CA ALA A 9 15.90 -7.04 -1.81
C ALA A 9 16.32 -8.41 -1.31
N LEU A 10 17.10 -8.41 -0.23
CA LEU A 10 17.57 -9.66 0.40
C LEU A 10 17.20 -9.63 1.87
N ALA A 11 16.56 -10.70 2.33
CA ALA A 11 16.29 -10.91 3.74
C ALA A 11 17.29 -11.91 4.31
N THR A 12 17.84 -11.59 5.48
CA THR A 12 18.80 -12.44 6.18
C THR A 12 18.41 -12.55 7.66
N GLY A 13 18.98 -13.53 8.33
CA GLY A 13 18.71 -13.78 9.75
C GLY A 13 17.40 -14.53 9.95
N ALA A 14 16.55 -14.05 10.82
CA ALA A 14 15.36 -14.78 11.29
C ALA A 14 14.05 -14.30 10.66
N GLY A 15 14.05 -13.92 9.39
CA GLY A 15 12.82 -13.51 8.69
C GLY A 15 12.21 -12.27 9.30
N ARG A 16 11.05 -12.42 9.95
CA ARG A 16 10.35 -11.29 10.60
C ARG A 16 11.15 -10.64 11.72
N ASP A 17 12.19 -11.30 12.22
CA ASP A 17 13.07 -10.77 13.27
C ASP A 17 14.52 -10.66 12.77
N GLY A 18 14.70 -10.63 11.47
CA GLY A 18 16.01 -10.50 10.84
C GLY A 18 16.24 -9.11 10.29
N ARG A 19 16.67 -9.06 9.03
CA ARG A 19 17.02 -7.82 8.36
C ARG A 19 16.63 -7.92 6.89
N ALA A 20 16.16 -6.83 6.32
CA ALA A 20 15.85 -6.75 4.90
C ALA A 20 16.54 -5.53 4.30
N VAL A 21 17.29 -5.74 3.23
CA VAL A 21 18.07 -4.69 2.58
C VAL A 21 17.68 -4.63 1.11
N VAL A 22 17.38 -3.41 0.62
CA VAL A 22 17.09 -3.19 -0.79
C VAL A 22 18.39 -2.87 -1.50
N GLN A 23 18.68 -3.61 -2.59
CA GLN A 23 19.90 -3.45 -3.35
C GLN A 23 20.00 -2.08 -3.99
N ASN A 24 21.22 -1.53 -4.01
CA ASN A 24 21.51 -0.23 -4.63
C ASN A 24 20.67 0.91 -4.06
N SER A 25 20.40 0.88 -2.76
CA SER A 25 19.62 1.90 -2.08
C SER A 25 20.08 2.02 -0.62
N ASP A 26 19.56 3.04 0.07
CA ASP A 26 19.81 3.23 1.50
C ASP A 26 18.74 2.55 2.36
N LEU A 27 17.83 1.79 1.74
CA LEU A 27 16.74 1.12 2.46
C LEU A 27 17.25 -0.16 3.10
N ASP A 28 17.39 -0.13 4.41
CA ASP A 28 17.98 -1.19 5.23
C ASP A 28 17.18 -1.27 6.52
N PHE A 29 16.38 -2.32 6.64
CA PHE A 29 15.42 -2.44 7.71
C PHE A 29 15.82 -3.52 8.71
N LYS A 30 15.95 -3.11 9.98
CA LYS A 30 15.89 -4.08 11.08
C LYS A 30 14.42 -4.53 11.17
N MET A 31 14.18 -5.82 11.03
CA MET A 31 12.84 -6.38 11.07
C MET A 31 12.51 -6.86 12.47
N ALA A 32 11.26 -6.68 12.87
CA ALA A 32 10.79 -7.17 14.18
C ALA A 32 9.32 -7.56 14.08
N THR A 33 9.01 -8.73 14.62
CA THR A 33 7.61 -9.19 14.71
C THR A 33 6.85 -8.25 15.63
N PRO A 34 5.64 -7.80 15.25
CA PRO A 34 4.87 -6.91 16.09
C PRO A 34 4.43 -7.57 17.40
N LYS A 35 4.19 -6.77 18.40
CA LYS A 35 3.80 -7.26 19.74
C LYS A 35 2.52 -8.10 19.67
N GLU A 36 1.60 -7.72 18.82
CA GLU A 36 0.33 -8.43 18.63
C GLU A 36 0.53 -9.86 18.11
N MET A 37 1.67 -10.13 17.50
CA MET A 37 2.03 -11.46 17.01
C MET A 37 3.11 -12.13 17.87
N GLY A 38 3.38 -11.58 19.05
CA GLY A 38 4.30 -12.19 20.02
C GLY A 38 5.74 -11.70 19.96
N GLY A 39 6.04 -10.68 19.18
CA GLY A 39 7.38 -10.11 19.08
C GLY A 39 7.58 -8.89 19.98
N ASP A 40 8.73 -8.22 19.86
CA ASP A 40 9.01 -7.01 20.63
C ASP A 40 8.58 -5.73 19.91
N GLY A 41 8.27 -5.81 18.61
CA GLY A 41 7.81 -4.66 17.84
C GLY A 41 8.87 -3.60 17.59
N ASN A 42 10.13 -3.91 17.83
CA ASN A 42 11.21 -2.92 17.77
C ASN A 42 11.91 -2.92 16.41
N GLY A 43 11.14 -2.76 15.36
CA GLY A 43 11.64 -2.72 13.98
C GLY A 43 10.50 -2.65 12.99
N ALA A 44 10.83 -2.81 11.72
CA ALA A 44 9.84 -2.83 10.64
C ALA A 44 9.25 -4.24 10.49
N ASN A 45 8.06 -4.32 9.89
CA ASN A 45 7.49 -5.60 9.53
C ASN A 45 6.96 -5.55 8.09
N PRO A 46 6.74 -6.72 7.46
CA PRO A 46 6.29 -6.74 6.07
C PRO A 46 4.97 -6.02 5.82
N GLU A 47 4.04 -6.04 6.79
CA GLU A 47 2.75 -5.38 6.64
C GLU A 47 2.91 -3.85 6.64
N GLN A 48 3.84 -3.31 7.41
CA GLN A 48 4.17 -1.88 7.37
C GLN A 48 4.75 -1.49 6.01
N LEU A 49 5.65 -2.30 5.47
CA LEU A 49 6.25 -2.03 4.16
C LEU A 49 5.20 -2.13 3.06
N PHE A 50 4.30 -3.10 3.14
CA PHE A 50 3.22 -3.26 2.19
C PHE A 50 2.26 -2.05 2.26
N ALA A 51 1.91 -1.60 3.47
CA ALA A 51 1.04 -0.44 3.66
C ALA A 51 1.67 0.83 3.07
N ALA A 52 2.95 1.08 3.37
CA ALA A 52 3.65 2.25 2.83
C ALA A 52 3.73 2.20 1.30
N GLY A 53 4.06 1.03 0.76
CA GLY A 53 4.14 0.84 -0.69
C GLY A 53 2.79 1.03 -1.36
N TYR A 54 1.74 0.45 -0.80
CA TYR A 54 0.41 0.56 -1.39
C TYR A 54 -0.09 2.00 -1.35
N ALA A 55 0.07 2.69 -0.22
CA ALA A 55 -0.34 4.09 -0.09
C ALA A 55 0.35 4.97 -1.16
N ALA A 56 1.65 4.82 -1.31
CA ALA A 56 2.41 5.60 -2.30
C ALA A 56 2.03 5.24 -3.73
N CYS A 57 1.90 3.96 -4.02
CA CYS A 57 1.55 3.47 -5.35
C CYS A 57 0.16 3.92 -5.76
N PHE A 58 -0.82 3.80 -4.85
CA PHE A 58 -2.18 4.24 -5.11
C PHE A 58 -2.25 5.76 -5.28
N HIS A 59 -1.53 6.51 -4.43
CA HIS A 59 -1.50 7.97 -4.55
C HIS A 59 -0.91 8.42 -5.90
N SER A 60 0.11 7.70 -6.38
CA SER A 60 0.67 7.96 -7.71
C SER A 60 -0.36 7.67 -8.82
N ALA A 61 -1.09 6.56 -8.72
CA ALA A 61 -2.15 6.24 -9.68
C ALA A 61 -3.24 7.32 -9.68
N LEU A 62 -3.58 7.84 -8.51
CA LEU A 62 -4.54 8.93 -8.37
C LEU A 62 -4.06 10.19 -9.10
N GLN A 63 -2.76 10.51 -8.99
CA GLN A 63 -2.17 11.63 -9.72
C GLN A 63 -2.30 11.45 -11.24
N VAL A 64 -2.03 10.24 -11.73
CA VAL A 64 -2.13 9.93 -13.15
C VAL A 64 -3.56 10.10 -13.65
N VAL A 65 -4.53 9.55 -12.92
CA VAL A 65 -5.95 9.64 -13.28
C VAL A 65 -6.43 11.09 -13.26
N ALA A 66 -6.07 11.83 -12.21
CA ALA A 66 -6.48 13.23 -12.09
C ALA A 66 -5.92 14.08 -13.24
N ARG A 67 -4.67 13.85 -13.61
CA ARG A 67 -4.05 14.55 -14.73
C ARG A 67 -4.78 14.25 -16.04
N SER A 68 -5.13 12.99 -16.26
CA SER A 68 -5.87 12.58 -17.47
C SER A 68 -7.25 13.23 -17.54
N GLU A 69 -7.91 13.41 -16.41
CA GLU A 69 -9.25 14.02 -16.35
C GLU A 69 -9.20 15.52 -16.11
N LYS A 70 -8.02 16.09 -16.01
CA LYS A 70 -7.82 17.52 -15.70
C LYS A 70 -8.53 17.94 -14.39
N ALA A 71 -8.47 17.05 -13.41
CA ALA A 71 -9.07 17.26 -12.09
C ALA A 71 -8.00 17.74 -11.10
N GLU A 72 -8.40 18.67 -10.23
CA GLU A 72 -7.53 19.19 -9.19
C GLU A 72 -7.58 18.27 -7.97
N LEU A 73 -6.41 17.86 -7.45
CA LEU A 73 -6.33 17.05 -6.24
C LEU A 73 -6.10 17.89 -4.98
N GLY A 74 -5.45 19.06 -5.11
CA GLY A 74 -5.09 19.87 -3.95
C GLY A 74 -4.16 19.07 -3.02
N ASP A 75 -4.37 19.20 -1.73
CA ASP A 75 -3.61 18.49 -0.71
C ASP A 75 -4.19 17.10 -0.48
N SER A 76 -4.23 16.30 -1.54
CA SER A 76 -4.76 14.95 -1.44
C SER A 76 -3.84 14.03 -0.66
N SER A 77 -4.42 13.00 -0.06
CA SER A 77 -3.66 12.00 0.67
C SER A 77 -4.32 10.63 0.51
N VAL A 78 -3.52 9.60 0.70
CA VAL A 78 -3.99 8.22 0.68
C VAL A 78 -3.42 7.51 1.89
N GLY A 79 -4.28 6.98 2.74
CA GLY A 79 -3.89 6.11 3.84
C GLY A 79 -4.16 4.65 3.46
N ALA A 80 -3.29 3.76 3.90
CA ALA A 80 -3.48 2.33 3.71
C ALA A 80 -3.42 1.65 5.06
N ARG A 81 -4.45 0.85 5.35
CA ARG A 81 -4.49 0.02 6.55
C ARG A 81 -4.40 -1.43 6.09
N VAL A 82 -3.37 -2.13 6.53
CA VAL A 82 -3.12 -3.51 6.16
C VAL A 82 -3.26 -4.38 7.41
N SER A 83 -4.06 -5.41 7.28
CA SER A 83 -4.27 -6.38 8.36
C SER A 83 -3.80 -7.76 7.89
N ILE A 84 -3.26 -8.54 8.82
CA ILE A 84 -2.91 -9.94 8.59
C ILE A 84 -3.75 -10.79 9.54
N GLY A 85 -4.27 -11.89 9.04
CA GLY A 85 -5.05 -12.82 9.82
C GLY A 85 -4.82 -14.25 9.37
N LYS A 86 -5.31 -15.18 10.16
CA LYS A 86 -5.25 -16.60 9.80
C LYS A 86 -6.37 -16.94 8.84
N GLU A 87 -6.05 -17.77 7.85
CA GLU A 87 -7.04 -18.35 6.96
C GLU A 87 -6.63 -19.79 6.66
N GLY A 88 -7.39 -20.75 7.13
CA GLY A 88 -7.03 -22.15 7.04
C GLY A 88 -5.70 -22.41 7.76
N GLU A 89 -4.76 -23.01 7.08
CA GLU A 89 -3.43 -23.28 7.61
C GLU A 89 -2.42 -22.16 7.30
N GLY A 90 -2.85 -21.12 6.60
CA GLY A 90 -1.98 -20.03 6.21
C GLY A 90 -2.45 -18.70 6.78
N PHE A 91 -1.98 -17.65 6.13
CA PHE A 91 -2.29 -16.27 6.51
C PHE A 91 -2.77 -15.52 5.29
N LYS A 92 -3.57 -14.50 5.53
CA LYS A 92 -4.10 -13.65 4.46
C LYS A 92 -4.05 -12.20 4.90
N LEU A 93 -3.90 -11.32 3.92
CA LEU A 93 -3.93 -9.88 4.14
C LEU A 93 -5.29 -9.33 3.73
N ALA A 94 -5.67 -8.22 4.35
CA ALA A 94 -6.80 -7.39 3.94
C ALA A 94 -6.34 -5.94 3.98
N VAL A 95 -6.91 -5.11 3.10
CA VAL A 95 -6.47 -3.72 2.95
C VAL A 95 -7.66 -2.79 2.93
N GLU A 96 -7.54 -1.67 3.63
CA GLU A 96 -8.44 -0.54 3.50
C GLU A 96 -7.64 0.65 3.01
N LEU A 97 -8.09 1.25 1.91
CA LEU A 97 -7.50 2.48 1.37
C LEU A 97 -8.47 3.63 1.65
N GLU A 98 -7.97 4.66 2.28
CA GLU A 98 -8.76 5.87 2.55
C GLU A 98 -8.17 7.03 1.77
N VAL A 99 -8.99 7.63 0.91
CA VAL A 99 -8.57 8.68 0.00
C VAL A 99 -9.21 9.99 0.44
N ILE A 100 -8.39 11.03 0.53
CA ILE A 100 -8.85 12.39 0.87
C ILE A 100 -8.46 13.31 -0.25
N ILE A 101 -9.47 13.95 -0.89
CA ILE A 101 -9.26 14.90 -1.98
C ILE A 101 -10.07 16.16 -1.65
N PRO A 102 -9.47 17.10 -0.87
CA PRO A 102 -10.23 18.27 -0.41
C PRO A 102 -10.75 19.16 -1.53
N ALA A 103 -10.08 19.14 -2.68
CA ALA A 103 -10.45 19.98 -3.83
C ALA A 103 -11.69 19.49 -4.57
N GLN A 104 -12.21 18.30 -4.26
CA GLN A 104 -13.34 17.71 -4.98
C GLN A 104 -14.50 17.39 -4.04
N ASP A 105 -15.71 17.36 -4.58
CA ASP A 105 -16.85 16.83 -3.82
C ASP A 105 -16.73 15.32 -3.70
N HIS A 106 -17.56 14.73 -2.84
CA HIS A 106 -17.47 13.30 -2.52
C HIS A 106 -17.63 12.42 -3.76
N ASP A 107 -18.61 12.71 -4.61
CA ASP A 107 -18.89 11.87 -5.79
C ASP A 107 -17.73 11.90 -6.78
N LYS A 108 -17.16 13.06 -7.04
CA LYS A 108 -16.00 13.19 -7.93
C LYS A 108 -14.77 12.53 -7.31
N ALA A 109 -14.56 12.74 -6.01
CA ALA A 109 -13.44 12.11 -5.30
C ALA A 109 -13.54 10.58 -5.37
N GLN A 110 -14.75 10.02 -5.16
CA GLN A 110 -14.94 8.57 -5.24
C GLN A 110 -14.70 8.04 -6.65
N ALA A 111 -15.16 8.78 -7.67
CA ALA A 111 -14.92 8.39 -9.06
C ALA A 111 -13.43 8.36 -9.39
N LEU A 112 -12.68 9.36 -8.93
CA LEU A 112 -11.23 9.40 -9.12
C LEU A 112 -10.54 8.24 -8.38
N ALA A 113 -10.97 7.96 -7.16
CA ALA A 113 -10.42 6.86 -6.37
C ALA A 113 -10.69 5.50 -7.04
N ASP A 114 -11.90 5.29 -7.53
CA ASP A 114 -12.27 4.07 -8.23
C ASP A 114 -11.44 3.88 -9.51
N ALA A 115 -11.20 4.96 -10.25
CA ALA A 115 -10.36 4.93 -11.45
C ALA A 115 -8.89 4.64 -11.09
N ALA A 116 -8.39 5.21 -10.00
CA ALA A 116 -7.04 4.94 -9.52
C ALA A 116 -6.87 3.47 -9.15
N HIS A 117 -7.90 2.85 -8.56
CA HIS A 117 -7.88 1.44 -8.20
C HIS A 117 -7.71 0.54 -9.44
N GLN A 118 -8.19 0.97 -10.60
CA GLN A 118 -8.01 0.21 -11.84
C GLN A 118 -6.60 0.36 -12.42
N VAL A 119 -5.89 1.44 -12.11
CA VAL A 119 -4.58 1.76 -12.68
C VAL A 119 -3.43 1.32 -11.78
N CYS A 120 -3.63 1.34 -10.48
CA CYS A 120 -2.59 1.05 -9.48
C CYS A 120 -2.06 -0.37 -9.63
N PRO A 121 -0.73 -0.56 -9.81
CA PRO A 121 -0.15 -1.91 -9.93
C PRO A 121 -0.39 -2.79 -8.71
N TYR A 122 -0.40 -2.21 -7.50
CA TYR A 122 -0.69 -2.97 -6.28
C TYR A 122 -2.16 -3.42 -6.29
N SER A 123 -3.07 -2.55 -6.69
CA SER A 123 -4.49 -2.94 -6.82
C SER A 123 -4.67 -4.04 -7.85
N ASN A 124 -3.90 -4.00 -8.94
CA ASN A 124 -3.93 -5.07 -9.93
C ASN A 124 -3.44 -6.41 -9.35
N ALA A 125 -2.46 -6.35 -8.44
CA ALA A 125 -1.94 -7.56 -7.77
C ALA A 125 -2.90 -8.12 -6.73
N THR A 126 -3.72 -7.27 -6.12
CA THR A 126 -4.62 -7.68 -5.02
C THR A 126 -6.03 -7.99 -5.47
N ARG A 127 -6.48 -7.37 -6.55
CA ARG A 127 -7.87 -7.51 -7.02
C ARG A 127 -8.22 -8.96 -7.34
N GLY A 128 -9.36 -9.39 -6.81
CA GLY A 128 -9.82 -10.76 -7.01
C GLY A 128 -9.11 -11.80 -6.16
N ASN A 129 -8.18 -11.37 -5.30
CA ASN A 129 -7.38 -12.25 -4.45
C ASN A 129 -7.60 -11.98 -2.97
N ILE A 130 -7.46 -10.71 -2.55
CA ILE A 130 -7.72 -10.30 -1.17
C ILE A 130 -8.72 -9.16 -1.16
N ASP A 131 -9.34 -8.95 0.00
CA ASP A 131 -10.30 -7.85 0.17
C ASP A 131 -9.59 -6.52 0.23
N VAL A 132 -9.97 -5.61 -0.66
CA VAL A 132 -9.47 -4.23 -0.67
C VAL A 132 -10.67 -3.30 -0.76
N ASN A 133 -10.87 -2.49 0.27
CA ASN A 133 -11.93 -1.49 0.30
C ASN A 133 -11.33 -0.12 0.04
N VAL A 134 -11.89 0.61 -0.92
CA VAL A 134 -11.46 1.97 -1.28
C VAL A 134 -12.57 2.92 -0.87
N THR A 135 -12.29 3.75 0.13
CA THR A 135 -13.27 4.72 0.63
C THR A 135 -12.72 6.13 0.52
N VAL A 136 -13.62 7.09 0.38
CA VAL A 136 -13.28 8.50 0.37
C VAL A 136 -13.76 9.12 1.65
N ALA A 137 -12.84 9.72 2.40
CA ALA A 137 -13.17 10.46 3.60
C ALA A 137 -13.23 11.94 3.26
N GLN A 138 -14.13 12.65 3.92
CA GLN A 138 -14.19 14.09 3.81
C GLN A 138 -13.72 14.72 5.11
N ASP A 139 -12.83 15.65 4.95
CA ASP A 139 -12.20 16.32 6.06
C ASP A 139 -12.61 17.77 6.15
#